data_e15237f8ea3363fee5439532a88e83c4
#
_entry.id   e15237f8ea3363fee5439532a88e83c4
#
_cell.length_a   1.000
_cell.length_b   1.000
_cell.length_c   1.000
_cell.angle_alpha   90.00
_cell.angle_beta   90.00
_cell.angle_gamma   90.00
#
_symmetry.space_group_name_H-M   'P 1'
#
loop_
_entity.id
_entity.type
_entity.pdbx_description
1 polymer ?
#
loop_
_entity_poly.entity_id
_entity_poly.type
_entity_poly.pdbx_seq_one_letter_code
_entity_poly.pdbx_strand_id
1 'polypeptide(L)'
;MIERLSVEPVSVIVHMDRFLIGTENLSLNSKEEFKELCRSSGSIIGAEVFGKIDKPTSNFFIKAGKVEEIKALVKELSAELVIFNNALSPSQERNLEKIFCTRVLDRTSLILDIFATRATSHIGKLQVELAQLTHLSTRLVRGWSHLERQKGGIGLRGPGETQLETDRRLIGQRIKSIKKRLDKAHNQKEVNRYSRKKGKNQVVALVGYTNAGKTPLFNCFPQNMLYAADKPFATLDSVTRKNSIPDLKSILFSDTVGFISDLPTQLIESFKATLDDLRTADLLLHVVDISDKDYRFKVKEVMKLIDELGLSDIPILRENNKSDKA
;
A
#
# COMPACT_ATOMS: atom_id res chain seq x y z
N MET A 1 -8.82 14.24 3.29
CA MET A 1 -9.92 14.55 2.35
C MET A 1 -9.26 15.28 1.18
N ILE A 2 -8.95 14.54 0.11
CA ILE A 2 -8.48 15.17 -1.13
C ILE A 2 -9.76 15.71 -1.79
N GLU A 3 -9.96 17.03 -1.73
CA GLU A 3 -10.90 17.67 -2.64
C GLU A 3 -10.51 17.25 -4.04
N ARG A 4 -11.48 16.82 -4.83
CA ARG A 4 -11.32 16.52 -6.25
C ARG A 4 -10.83 17.76 -6.95
N LEU A 5 -9.53 17.92 -7.07
CA LEU A 5 -8.95 18.84 -8.03
C LEU A 5 -9.38 18.32 -9.40
N SER A 6 -10.04 19.15 -10.16
CA SER A 6 -10.53 18.86 -11.53
C SER A 6 -9.39 18.69 -12.54
N VAL A 7 -8.16 18.81 -12.10
CA VAL A 7 -6.91 18.64 -12.87
C VAL A 7 -6.01 17.67 -12.10
N GLU A 8 -5.41 16.73 -12.81
CA GLU A 8 -4.43 15.80 -12.22
C GLU A 8 -3.21 16.60 -11.71
N PRO A 9 -2.85 16.49 -10.41
CA PRO A 9 -1.79 17.31 -9.82
C PRO A 9 -0.42 16.96 -10.42
N VAL A 10 0.38 17.97 -10.73
CA VAL A 10 1.76 17.77 -11.17
C VAL A 10 2.64 17.43 -9.97
N SER A 11 3.42 16.37 -10.10
CA SER A 11 4.31 15.88 -9.05
C SER A 11 5.78 15.85 -9.47
N VAL A 12 6.68 16.11 -8.51
CA VAL A 12 8.10 15.81 -8.61
C VAL A 12 8.37 14.54 -7.82
N ILE A 13 8.89 13.51 -8.47
CA ILE A 13 9.21 12.25 -7.81
C ILE A 13 10.69 12.14 -7.47
N VAL A 14 11.00 11.60 -6.29
CA VAL A 14 12.34 11.57 -5.74
C VAL A 14 12.74 10.13 -5.41
N HIS A 15 13.81 9.67 -6.05
CA HIS A 15 14.40 8.36 -5.85
C HIS A 15 15.76 8.49 -5.18
N MET A 16 15.89 8.01 -3.94
CA MET A 16 17.15 8.03 -3.20
C MET A 16 17.63 6.61 -2.93
N ASP A 17 18.66 6.19 -3.64
CA ASP A 17 19.29 4.89 -3.45
C ASP A 17 20.09 4.91 -2.14
N ARG A 18 19.78 4.03 -1.19
CA ARG A 18 20.61 3.82 0.00
C ARG A 18 21.80 2.94 -0.37
N PHE A 19 22.98 3.41 -0.07
CA PHE A 19 24.18 2.60 -0.15
C PHE A 19 24.22 1.67 1.07
N LEU A 20 23.61 0.48 0.96
CA LEU A 20 23.81 -0.60 1.91
C LEU A 20 24.85 -1.53 1.33
N ILE A 21 25.97 -1.72 2.05
CA ILE A 21 27.01 -2.69 1.69
C ILE A 21 26.34 -4.06 1.61
N GLY A 22 26.32 -4.65 0.41
CA GLY A 22 25.78 -5.99 0.16
C GLY A 22 24.32 -6.08 -0.33
N THR A 23 23.62 -4.98 -0.54
CA THR A 23 22.34 -4.96 -1.24
C THR A 23 22.50 -4.45 -2.67
N GLU A 24 21.95 -5.20 -3.63
CA GLU A 24 21.84 -4.74 -5.01
C GLU A 24 21.17 -3.36 -5.03
N ASN A 25 21.68 -2.43 -5.86
CA ASN A 25 21.06 -1.13 -6.10
C ASN A 25 19.57 -1.31 -6.32
N LEU A 26 18.74 -0.37 -5.86
CA LEU A 26 17.32 -0.31 -6.23
C LEU A 26 17.23 -0.60 -7.73
N SER A 27 16.69 -1.76 -8.09
CA SER A 27 16.66 -2.20 -9.50
C SER A 27 15.95 -1.14 -10.32
N LEU A 28 16.31 -1.02 -11.59
CA LEU A 28 15.60 -0.13 -12.54
C LEU A 28 14.08 -0.33 -12.44
N ASN A 29 13.65 -1.57 -12.19
CA ASN A 29 12.24 -1.94 -12.03
C ASN A 29 11.59 -1.39 -10.76
N SER A 30 12.31 -1.23 -9.65
CA SER A 30 11.77 -0.56 -8.46
C SER A 30 11.45 0.92 -8.75
N LYS A 31 12.17 1.54 -9.65
CA LYS A 31 11.92 2.93 -10.08
C LYS A 31 10.69 3.00 -10.99
N GLU A 32 10.57 2.09 -11.94
CA GLU A 32 9.37 2.01 -12.80
C GLU A 32 8.11 1.65 -12.01
N GLU A 33 8.21 0.70 -11.08
CA GLU A 33 7.12 0.38 -10.16
C GLU A 33 6.64 1.61 -9.39
N PHE A 34 7.56 2.42 -8.89
CA PHE A 34 7.20 3.65 -8.17
C PHE A 34 6.54 4.69 -9.07
N LYS A 35 6.99 4.83 -10.31
CA LYS A 35 6.33 5.67 -11.31
C LYS A 35 4.90 5.22 -11.58
N GLU A 36 4.69 3.91 -11.71
CA GLU A 36 3.35 3.35 -11.88
C GLU A 36 2.46 3.62 -10.66
N LEU A 37 3.01 3.54 -9.44
CA LEU A 37 2.30 3.93 -8.22
C LEU A 37 1.90 5.42 -8.28
N CYS A 38 2.81 6.32 -8.62
CA CYS A 38 2.51 7.75 -8.74
C CYS A 38 1.41 8.01 -9.78
N ARG A 39 1.51 7.41 -10.97
CA ARG A 39 0.46 7.52 -12.00
C ARG A 39 -0.88 6.94 -11.52
N SER A 40 -0.86 5.85 -10.76
CA SER A 40 -2.07 5.21 -10.26
C SER A 40 -2.79 6.02 -9.18
N SER A 41 -2.07 6.94 -8.51
CA SER A 41 -2.68 7.91 -7.58
C SER A 41 -3.39 9.07 -8.29
N GLY A 42 -3.25 9.18 -9.62
CA GLY A 42 -3.81 10.27 -10.42
C GLY A 42 -2.89 11.46 -10.52
N SER A 43 -1.58 11.32 -10.25
CA SER A 43 -0.63 12.42 -10.42
C SER A 43 0.13 12.34 -11.75
N ILE A 44 0.37 13.50 -12.36
CA ILE A 44 1.25 13.64 -13.53
C ILE A 44 2.67 13.81 -13.04
N ILE A 45 3.60 13.00 -13.54
CA ILE A 45 5.02 13.10 -13.21
C ILE A 45 5.64 14.21 -14.06
N GLY A 46 5.93 15.36 -13.44
CA GLY A 46 6.58 16.50 -14.10
C GLY A 46 8.09 16.37 -14.16
N ALA A 47 8.72 15.84 -13.11
CA ALA A 47 10.16 15.63 -13.05
C ALA A 47 10.52 14.44 -12.16
N GLU A 48 11.69 13.86 -12.42
CA GLU A 48 12.29 12.79 -11.64
C GLU A 48 13.66 13.23 -11.12
N VAL A 49 13.87 13.08 -9.82
CA VAL A 49 15.13 13.39 -9.16
C VAL A 49 15.76 12.14 -8.60
N PHE A 50 16.99 11.87 -8.97
CA PHE A 50 17.77 10.71 -8.51
C PHE A 50 18.91 11.16 -7.60
N GLY A 51 19.23 10.35 -6.62
CA GLY A 51 20.36 10.60 -5.74
C GLY A 51 20.80 9.37 -4.97
N LYS A 52 22.00 9.45 -4.39
CA LYS A 52 22.55 8.42 -3.50
C LYS A 52 22.66 8.98 -2.11
N ILE A 53 22.28 8.20 -1.10
CA ILE A 53 22.36 8.58 0.30
C ILE A 53 23.09 7.48 1.07
N ASP A 54 24.23 7.84 1.67
CA ASP A 54 24.95 6.95 2.59
C ASP A 54 24.25 6.93 3.95
N LYS A 55 23.97 8.13 4.50
CA LYS A 55 23.23 8.30 5.75
C LYS A 55 22.16 9.39 5.57
N PRO A 56 20.88 9.08 5.88
CA PRO A 56 19.83 10.09 5.87
C PRO A 56 20.14 11.21 6.87
N THR A 57 19.92 12.47 6.47
CA THR A 57 20.00 13.59 7.41
C THR A 57 18.78 13.59 8.34
N SER A 58 18.97 13.99 9.59
CA SER A 58 17.87 14.06 10.57
C SER A 58 16.78 15.05 10.16
N ASN A 59 17.17 16.16 9.52
CA ASN A 59 16.26 17.26 9.21
C ASN A 59 15.47 17.06 7.91
N PHE A 60 16.12 16.57 6.82
CA PHE A 60 15.54 16.58 5.47
C PHE A 60 15.62 15.24 4.76
N PHE A 61 16.15 14.19 5.39
CA PHE A 61 16.45 12.92 4.75
C PHE A 61 17.57 13.04 3.70
N ILE A 62 17.50 14.03 2.82
CA ILE A 62 18.43 14.33 1.73
C ILE A 62 19.43 15.44 2.10
N LYS A 63 20.52 15.59 1.33
CA LYS A 63 21.51 16.64 1.51
C LYS A 63 20.98 17.99 0.99
N ALA A 64 21.50 19.11 1.52
CA ALA A 64 21.03 20.47 1.20
C ALA A 64 21.01 20.78 -0.30
N GLY A 65 22.04 20.37 -1.05
CA GLY A 65 22.07 20.58 -2.51
C GLY A 65 20.89 19.93 -3.25
N LYS A 66 20.47 18.73 -2.81
CA LYS A 66 19.27 18.08 -3.38
C LYS A 66 17.97 18.77 -2.97
N VAL A 67 17.92 19.36 -1.77
CA VAL A 67 16.77 20.16 -1.33
C VAL A 67 16.58 21.36 -2.26
N GLU A 68 17.65 22.10 -2.57
CA GLU A 68 17.57 23.25 -3.47
C GLU A 68 17.24 22.86 -4.92
N GLU A 69 17.78 21.74 -5.42
CA GLU A 69 17.43 21.19 -6.73
C GLU A 69 15.94 20.89 -6.85
N ILE A 70 15.37 20.16 -5.87
CA ILE A 70 13.94 19.82 -5.85
C ILE A 70 13.09 21.10 -5.72
N LYS A 71 13.50 22.04 -4.87
CA LYS A 71 12.80 23.32 -4.71
C LYS A 71 12.73 24.13 -6.00
N ALA A 72 13.82 24.15 -6.77
CA ALA A 72 13.86 24.82 -8.07
C ALA A 72 12.87 24.16 -9.06
N LEU A 73 12.85 22.81 -9.14
CA LEU A 73 11.94 22.06 -9.98
C LEU A 73 10.46 22.25 -9.58
N VAL A 74 10.17 22.24 -8.28
CA VAL A 74 8.81 22.50 -7.76
C VAL A 74 8.32 23.86 -8.21
N LYS A 75 9.18 24.88 -8.16
CA LYS A 75 8.83 26.23 -8.59
C LYS A 75 8.67 26.33 -10.11
N GLU A 76 9.59 25.74 -10.87
CA GLU A 76 9.58 25.75 -12.34
C GLU A 76 8.33 25.09 -12.92
N LEU A 77 7.98 23.90 -12.37
CA LEU A 77 6.85 23.10 -12.82
C LEU A 77 5.53 23.47 -12.14
N SER A 78 5.54 24.43 -11.21
CA SER A 78 4.41 24.70 -10.33
C SER A 78 3.84 23.43 -9.71
N ALA A 79 4.72 22.52 -9.26
CA ALA A 79 4.33 21.21 -8.78
C ALA A 79 3.56 21.31 -7.46
N GLU A 80 2.48 20.55 -7.35
CA GLU A 80 1.59 20.51 -6.19
C GLU A 80 1.99 19.42 -5.18
N LEU A 81 2.81 18.46 -5.62
CA LEU A 81 3.25 17.32 -4.84
C LEU A 81 4.73 17.04 -5.03
N VAL A 82 5.41 16.64 -3.95
CA VAL A 82 6.74 16.00 -4.01
C VAL A 82 6.61 14.62 -3.37
N ILE A 83 6.95 13.56 -4.11
CA ILE A 83 6.74 12.18 -3.68
C ILE A 83 8.07 11.46 -3.57
N PHE A 84 8.40 10.97 -2.38
CA PHE A 84 9.63 10.24 -2.09
C PHE A 84 9.39 8.73 -2.17
N ASN A 85 10.26 8.01 -2.89
CA ASN A 85 10.26 6.54 -2.91
C ASN A 85 10.82 5.93 -1.62
N ASN A 86 11.08 6.71 -0.61
CA ASN A 86 11.63 6.29 0.67
C ASN A 86 10.66 6.66 1.78
N ALA A 87 10.70 5.93 2.89
CA ALA A 87 9.98 6.32 4.10
C ALA A 87 10.64 7.55 4.74
N LEU A 88 9.85 8.56 5.03
CA LEU A 88 10.26 9.78 5.70
C LEU A 88 9.82 9.76 7.17
N SER A 89 10.64 10.35 8.05
CA SER A 89 10.15 10.65 9.39
C SER A 89 9.18 11.85 9.36
N PRO A 90 8.26 11.96 10.33
CA PRO A 90 7.31 13.08 10.39
C PRO A 90 7.98 14.45 10.45
N SER A 91 9.16 14.54 11.06
CA SER A 91 9.94 15.77 11.11
C SER A 91 10.56 16.15 9.77
N GLN A 92 11.08 15.14 9.03
CA GLN A 92 11.63 15.34 7.70
C GLN A 92 10.56 15.81 6.72
N GLU A 93 9.41 15.14 6.69
CA GLU A 93 8.28 15.51 5.84
C GLU A 93 7.86 16.96 6.08
N ARG A 94 7.59 17.34 7.33
CA ARG A 94 7.22 18.70 7.69
C ARG A 94 8.28 19.74 7.31
N ASN A 95 9.56 19.42 7.53
CA ASN A 95 10.64 20.35 7.19
C ASN A 95 10.75 20.53 5.67
N LEU A 96 10.57 19.47 4.90
CA LEU A 96 10.55 19.51 3.44
C LEU A 96 9.34 20.30 2.92
N GLU A 97 8.13 20.07 3.47
CA GLU A 97 6.92 20.83 3.12
C GLU A 97 7.10 22.34 3.34
N LYS A 98 7.74 22.74 4.45
CA LYS A 98 8.05 24.15 4.71
C LYS A 98 8.98 24.78 3.68
N ILE A 99 9.97 24.01 3.19
CA ILE A 99 10.93 24.52 2.21
C ILE A 99 10.35 24.57 0.80
N PHE A 100 9.62 23.51 0.43
CA PHE A 100 9.04 23.40 -0.90
C PHE A 100 7.75 24.20 -1.04
N CYS A 101 7.12 24.62 0.08
CA CYS A 101 5.80 25.25 0.12
C CYS A 101 4.74 24.39 -0.61
N THR A 102 4.93 23.07 -0.61
CA THR A 102 4.09 22.10 -1.30
C THR A 102 3.96 20.81 -0.47
N ARG A 103 2.94 20.02 -0.74
CA ARG A 103 2.71 18.76 -0.02
C ARG A 103 3.82 17.76 -0.33
N VAL A 104 4.33 17.09 0.70
CA VAL A 104 5.33 16.01 0.59
C VAL A 104 4.68 14.69 1.01
N LEU A 105 4.85 13.68 0.18
CA LEU A 105 4.41 12.31 0.47
C LEU A 105 5.60 11.37 0.46
N ASP A 106 5.57 10.39 1.34
CA ASP A 106 6.47 9.24 1.26
C ASP A 106 5.77 8.04 0.58
N ARG A 107 6.53 6.99 0.26
CA ARG A 107 5.99 5.77 -0.38
C ARG A 107 4.82 5.18 0.41
N THR A 108 4.90 5.16 1.74
CA THR A 108 3.86 4.62 2.62
C THR A 108 2.56 5.41 2.49
N SER A 109 2.64 6.75 2.58
CA SER A 109 1.50 7.63 2.44
C SER A 109 0.87 7.54 1.05
N LEU A 110 1.69 7.44 -0.01
CA LEU A 110 1.22 7.26 -1.38
C LEU A 110 0.41 5.96 -1.54
N ILE A 111 0.93 4.84 -1.02
CA ILE A 111 0.23 3.55 -1.08
C ILE A 111 -1.10 3.65 -0.31
N LEU A 112 -1.12 4.24 0.88
CA LEU A 112 -2.34 4.45 1.66
C LEU A 112 -3.37 5.30 0.92
N ASP A 113 -2.96 6.34 0.20
CA ASP A 113 -3.85 7.19 -0.59
C ASP A 113 -4.42 6.42 -1.80
N ILE A 114 -3.60 5.60 -2.48
CA ILE A 114 -4.08 4.72 -3.56
C ILE A 114 -5.13 3.74 -3.03
N PHE A 115 -4.88 3.11 -1.89
CA PHE A 115 -5.84 2.19 -1.28
C PHE A 115 -7.13 2.90 -0.87
N ALA A 116 -7.06 4.14 -0.39
CA ALA A 116 -8.24 4.93 -0.03
C ALA A 116 -9.14 5.23 -1.24
N THR A 117 -8.54 5.46 -2.40
CA THR A 117 -9.30 5.69 -3.64
C THR A 117 -9.86 4.40 -4.25
N ARG A 118 -9.22 3.25 -4.01
CA ARG A 118 -9.60 1.95 -4.58
C ARG A 118 -10.59 1.16 -3.75
N ALA A 119 -10.66 1.41 -2.43
CA ALA A 119 -11.58 0.71 -1.54
C ALA A 119 -13.03 0.98 -1.92
N THR A 120 -13.74 -0.02 -2.39
CA THR A 120 -15.15 0.06 -2.78
C THR A 120 -16.06 -0.52 -1.70
N SER A 121 -15.66 -1.64 -1.11
CA SER A 121 -16.45 -2.31 -0.09
C SER A 121 -16.43 -1.55 1.24
N HIS A 122 -17.48 -1.74 2.03
CA HIS A 122 -17.56 -1.15 3.37
C HIS A 122 -16.43 -1.64 4.28
N ILE A 123 -16.06 -2.93 4.18
CA ILE A 123 -14.98 -3.52 4.97
C ILE A 123 -13.63 -2.99 4.50
N GLY A 124 -13.38 -2.96 3.18
CA GLY A 124 -12.15 -2.39 2.61
C GLY A 124 -11.94 -0.92 3.03
N LYS A 125 -12.99 -0.10 3.00
CA LYS A 125 -12.93 1.29 3.48
C LYS A 125 -12.55 1.40 4.95
N LEU A 126 -13.11 0.53 5.81
CA LEU A 126 -12.76 0.49 7.23
C LEU A 126 -11.31 0.03 7.45
N GLN A 127 -10.82 -0.92 6.65
CA GLN A 127 -9.44 -1.39 6.74
C GLN A 127 -8.44 -0.30 6.34
N VAL A 128 -8.72 0.40 5.24
CA VAL A 128 -7.90 1.53 4.80
C VAL A 128 -7.94 2.67 5.81
N GLU A 129 -9.12 3.02 6.34
CA GLU A 129 -9.26 4.03 7.39
C GLU A 129 -8.45 3.64 8.64
N LEU A 130 -8.46 2.37 9.03
CA LEU A 130 -7.66 1.86 10.13
C LEU A 130 -6.17 2.05 9.88
N ALA A 131 -5.70 1.68 8.68
CA ALA A 131 -4.29 1.83 8.30
C ALA A 131 -3.86 3.31 8.29
N GLN A 132 -4.66 4.19 7.71
CA GLN A 132 -4.39 5.64 7.68
C GLN A 132 -4.34 6.25 9.08
N LEU A 133 -5.31 5.93 9.95
CA LEU A 133 -5.34 6.44 11.33
C LEU A 133 -4.19 5.88 12.16
N THR A 134 -3.81 4.62 11.96
CA THR A 134 -2.66 4.01 12.63
C THR A 134 -1.37 4.71 12.19
N HIS A 135 -1.20 4.93 10.89
CA HIS A 135 -0.06 5.66 10.33
C HIS A 135 -0.01 7.11 10.88
N LEU A 136 -1.13 7.82 10.86
CA LEU A 136 -1.25 9.17 11.39
C LEU A 136 -0.93 9.23 12.90
N SER A 137 -1.40 8.26 13.68
CA SER A 137 -1.13 8.22 15.12
C SER A 137 0.34 8.11 15.45
N THR A 138 1.11 7.34 14.66
CA THR A 138 2.57 7.23 14.82
C THR A 138 3.30 8.53 14.45
N ARG A 139 2.75 9.29 13.51
CA ARG A 139 3.29 10.58 13.08
C ARG A 139 3.02 11.71 14.07
N LEU A 140 1.86 11.72 14.71
CA LEU A 140 1.53 12.68 15.77
C LEU A 140 2.46 12.56 16.97
N VAL A 141 2.83 11.35 17.38
CA VAL A 141 3.74 11.13 18.52
C VAL A 141 5.15 11.69 18.27
N ARG A 142 5.68 11.49 17.07
CA ARG A 142 7.08 11.87 16.74
C ARG A 142 7.22 13.30 16.23
N GLY A 143 6.14 13.90 15.75
CA GLY A 143 6.16 15.23 15.14
C GLY A 143 6.21 16.40 16.13
N TRP A 144 5.82 16.18 17.40
CA TRP A 144 5.61 17.24 18.38
C TRP A 144 6.56 17.22 19.58
N SER A 145 7.42 16.21 19.71
CA SER A 145 8.43 16.13 20.77
C SER A 145 9.41 17.32 20.81
N HIS A 146 9.54 18.06 19.71
CA HIS A 146 10.34 19.28 19.65
C HIS A 146 9.63 20.54 20.17
N LEU A 147 8.30 20.56 20.19
CA LEU A 147 7.54 21.71 20.74
C LEU A 147 7.47 21.68 22.27
N GLU A 148 7.54 20.50 22.88
CA GLU A 148 7.62 20.34 24.33
C GLU A 148 8.91 20.94 24.91
N ARG A 149 10.00 20.98 24.12
CA ARG A 149 11.30 21.53 24.55
C ARG A 149 11.41 23.06 24.41
N GLN A 150 10.53 23.72 23.67
CA GLN A 150 10.63 25.14 23.39
C GLN A 150 9.95 26.09 24.41
N LYS A 151 9.12 25.56 25.32
CA LYS A 151 8.53 26.33 26.41
C LYS A 151 8.63 25.57 27.71
N GLY A 152 9.85 25.51 28.27
CA GLY A 152 10.10 24.99 29.59
C GLY A 152 9.74 26.04 30.64
N GLY A 153 8.66 25.81 31.34
CA GLY A 153 8.32 26.34 32.65
C GLY A 153 7.66 25.22 33.41
N ILE A 154 8.18 24.87 34.59
CA ILE A 154 7.58 23.85 35.46
C ILE A 154 6.15 24.26 35.74
N GLY A 155 5.16 23.53 35.18
CA GLY A 155 3.77 23.62 35.54
C GLY A 155 2.79 24.34 34.60
N LEU A 156 3.21 24.85 33.43
CA LEU A 156 2.32 25.49 32.47
C LEU A 156 2.10 24.59 31.22
N ARG A 157 0.99 23.83 31.25
CA ARG A 157 0.46 23.18 30.03
C ARG A 157 -0.02 24.24 29.06
N GLY A 158 0.66 24.38 27.91
CA GLY A 158 0.22 25.30 26.87
C GLY A 158 -1.04 24.77 26.16
N PRO A 159 -1.88 25.65 25.54
CA PRO A 159 -3.09 25.26 24.82
C PRO A 159 -2.83 24.26 23.68
N GLY A 160 -1.60 24.16 23.15
CA GLY A 160 -1.21 23.20 22.13
C GLY A 160 -1.07 21.74 22.63
N GLU A 161 -0.69 21.52 23.90
CA GLU A 161 -0.61 20.18 24.49
C GLU A 161 -2.01 19.56 24.65
N THR A 162 -2.98 20.36 25.10
CA THR A 162 -4.37 19.88 25.26
C THR A 162 -5.01 19.54 23.92
N GLN A 163 -4.70 20.24 22.86
CA GLN A 163 -5.23 19.93 21.53
C GLN A 163 -4.64 18.63 20.99
N LEU A 164 -3.33 18.42 21.13
CA LEU A 164 -2.67 17.19 20.71
C LEU A 164 -3.18 15.95 21.48
N GLU A 165 -3.33 16.06 22.81
CA GLU A 165 -3.89 14.99 23.64
C GLU A 165 -5.33 14.67 23.23
N THR A 166 -6.10 15.70 22.90
CA THR A 166 -7.48 15.55 22.41
C THR A 166 -7.49 14.84 21.07
N ASP A 167 -6.65 15.23 20.10
CA ASP A 167 -6.56 14.62 18.80
C ASP A 167 -6.11 13.14 18.90
N ARG A 168 -5.12 12.85 19.73
CA ARG A 168 -4.69 11.48 20.02
C ARG A 168 -5.83 10.64 20.60
N ARG A 169 -6.58 11.19 21.53
CA ARG A 169 -7.72 10.50 22.16
C ARG A 169 -8.81 10.20 21.13
N LEU A 170 -9.15 11.17 20.28
CA LEU A 170 -10.14 11.01 19.23
C LEU A 170 -9.72 9.96 18.20
N ILE A 171 -8.47 10.00 17.74
CA ILE A 171 -7.91 9.00 16.83
C ILE A 171 -7.90 7.62 17.49
N GLY A 172 -7.49 7.52 18.76
CA GLY A 172 -7.49 6.25 19.50
C GLY A 172 -8.91 5.68 19.67
N GLN A 173 -9.90 6.53 19.95
CA GLN A 173 -11.31 6.13 20.01
C GLN A 173 -11.82 5.65 18.64
N ARG A 174 -11.45 6.35 17.56
CA ARG A 174 -11.85 5.97 16.20
C ARG A 174 -11.25 4.63 15.79
N ILE A 175 -9.96 4.41 16.07
CA ILE A 175 -9.27 3.13 15.86
C ILE A 175 -9.99 1.99 16.60
N LYS A 176 -10.31 2.17 17.88
CA LYS A 176 -11.05 1.18 18.68
C LYS A 176 -12.42 0.87 18.07
N SER A 177 -13.14 1.89 17.65
CA SER A 177 -14.46 1.75 17.02
C SER A 177 -14.38 0.96 15.72
N ILE A 178 -13.39 1.27 14.86
CA ILE A 178 -13.17 0.58 13.58
C ILE A 178 -12.79 -0.89 13.83
N LYS A 179 -11.85 -1.17 14.73
CA LYS A 179 -11.46 -2.54 15.08
C LYS A 179 -12.68 -3.36 15.52
N LYS A 180 -13.53 -2.82 16.42
CA LYS A 180 -14.77 -3.51 16.85
C LYS A 180 -15.72 -3.81 15.69
N ARG A 181 -15.81 -2.91 14.69
CA ARG A 181 -16.65 -3.14 13.49
C ARG A 181 -16.04 -4.19 12.58
N LEU A 182 -14.73 -4.18 12.40
CA LEU A 182 -14.00 -5.19 11.61
C LEU A 182 -14.11 -6.57 12.27
N ASP A 183 -13.97 -6.69 13.59
CA ASP A 183 -14.14 -7.94 14.34
C ASP A 183 -15.54 -8.53 14.14
N LYS A 184 -16.58 -7.68 14.20
CA LYS A 184 -17.95 -8.13 13.91
C LYS A 184 -18.13 -8.64 12.50
N ALA A 185 -17.55 -7.91 11.52
CA ALA A 185 -17.61 -8.32 10.12
C ALA A 185 -16.83 -9.62 9.87
N HIS A 186 -15.69 -9.79 10.55
CA HIS A 186 -14.88 -11.02 10.51
C HIS A 186 -15.68 -12.21 11.06
N ASN A 187 -16.28 -12.08 12.25
CA ASN A 187 -17.09 -13.13 12.85
C ASN A 187 -18.27 -13.52 11.94
N GLN A 188 -18.92 -12.56 11.29
CA GLN A 188 -20.00 -12.85 10.33
C GLN A 188 -19.49 -13.59 9.10
N LYS A 189 -18.30 -13.21 8.59
CA LYS A 189 -17.65 -13.96 7.50
C LYS A 189 -17.31 -15.39 7.91
N GLU A 190 -16.81 -15.60 9.13
CA GLU A 190 -16.48 -16.93 9.67
C GLU A 190 -17.71 -17.85 9.70
N VAL A 191 -18.85 -17.36 10.17
CA VAL A 191 -20.12 -18.10 10.18
C VAL A 191 -20.54 -18.50 8.76
N ASN A 192 -20.48 -17.55 7.82
CA ASN A 192 -20.81 -17.80 6.41
C ASN A 192 -19.83 -18.78 5.75
N ARG A 193 -18.59 -18.80 6.19
CA ARG A 193 -17.51 -19.68 5.75
C ARG A 193 -17.72 -21.12 6.22
N TYR A 194 -18.09 -21.32 7.48
CA TYR A 194 -18.44 -22.63 8.01
C TYR A 194 -19.57 -23.28 7.20
N SER A 195 -20.58 -22.49 6.83
CA SER A 195 -21.67 -22.94 5.97
C SER A 195 -21.21 -23.35 4.55
N ARG A 196 -20.19 -22.64 3.98
CA ARG A 196 -19.60 -22.98 2.67
C ARG A 196 -18.76 -24.24 2.71
N LYS A 197 -17.99 -24.49 3.80
CA LYS A 197 -17.22 -25.74 3.97
C LYS A 197 -18.12 -26.98 4.00
N LYS A 198 -19.33 -26.87 4.57
CA LYS A 198 -20.34 -27.96 4.50
C LYS A 198 -20.75 -28.30 3.07
N GLY A 199 -20.68 -27.34 2.13
CA GLY A 199 -21.05 -27.53 0.71
C GLY A 199 -20.01 -28.24 -0.15
N LYS A 200 -18.88 -28.71 0.39
CA LYS A 200 -17.78 -29.39 -0.34
C LYS A 200 -17.21 -28.61 -1.54
N ASN A 201 -17.36 -27.29 -1.58
CA ASN A 201 -16.74 -26.45 -2.62
C ASN A 201 -15.25 -26.30 -2.35
N GLN A 202 -14.42 -26.47 -3.36
CA GLN A 202 -12.99 -26.19 -3.29
C GLN A 202 -12.76 -24.69 -3.55
N VAL A 203 -11.81 -24.08 -2.83
CA VAL A 203 -11.47 -22.65 -2.93
C VAL A 203 -10.08 -22.50 -3.52
N VAL A 204 -9.98 -21.80 -4.63
CA VAL A 204 -8.71 -21.43 -5.27
C VAL A 204 -8.54 -19.92 -5.14
N ALA A 205 -7.47 -19.49 -4.47
CA ALA A 205 -7.17 -18.06 -4.31
C ALA A 205 -6.02 -17.65 -5.24
N LEU A 206 -6.24 -16.58 -6.00
CA LEU A 206 -5.22 -16.01 -6.86
C LEU A 206 -4.30 -15.12 -6.02
N VAL A 207 -3.03 -15.41 -6.04
CA VAL A 207 -2.00 -14.61 -5.38
C VAL A 207 -0.94 -14.19 -6.40
N GLY A 208 -0.22 -13.13 -6.14
CA GLY A 208 0.85 -12.69 -7.03
C GLY A 208 1.08 -11.18 -6.94
N TYR A 209 2.13 -10.75 -7.57
CA TYR A 209 2.54 -9.36 -7.57
C TYR A 209 1.50 -8.44 -8.23
N THR A 210 1.52 -7.14 -7.91
CA THR A 210 0.66 -6.16 -8.61
C THR A 210 0.96 -6.23 -10.11
N ASN A 211 -0.07 -6.03 -10.92
CA ASN A 211 0.03 -6.05 -12.38
C ASN A 211 0.48 -7.41 -13.01
N ALA A 212 0.52 -8.50 -12.24
CA ALA A 212 0.84 -9.83 -12.77
C ALA A 212 -0.27 -10.42 -13.67
N GLY A 213 -1.44 -9.78 -13.74
CA GLY A 213 -2.57 -10.22 -14.56
C GLY A 213 -3.57 -11.11 -13.83
N LYS A 214 -3.65 -11.06 -12.49
CA LYS A 214 -4.62 -11.83 -11.69
C LYS A 214 -6.06 -11.55 -12.08
N THR A 215 -6.47 -10.28 -12.11
CA THR A 215 -7.84 -9.88 -12.45
C THR A 215 -8.21 -10.20 -13.90
N PRO A 216 -7.37 -9.97 -14.93
CA PRO A 216 -7.61 -10.49 -16.27
C PRO A 216 -7.83 -11.99 -16.31
N LEU A 217 -6.97 -12.80 -15.65
CA LEU A 217 -7.13 -14.23 -15.55
C LEU A 217 -8.45 -14.62 -14.86
N PHE A 218 -8.79 -13.94 -13.77
CA PHE A 218 -10.06 -14.12 -13.08
C PHE A 218 -11.28 -13.82 -13.97
N ASN A 219 -11.16 -12.85 -14.88
CA ASN A 219 -12.22 -12.49 -15.83
C ASN A 219 -12.37 -13.46 -17.00
N CYS A 220 -11.41 -14.35 -17.25
CA CYS A 220 -11.56 -15.44 -18.21
C CYS A 220 -12.60 -16.48 -17.76
N PHE A 221 -12.96 -16.53 -16.48
CA PHE A 221 -14.01 -17.40 -15.98
C PHE A 221 -15.39 -16.77 -16.25
N PRO A 222 -16.35 -17.53 -16.83
CA PRO A 222 -17.65 -16.97 -17.22
C PRO A 222 -18.45 -16.57 -15.98
N GLN A 223 -18.67 -15.33 -15.78
CA GLN A 223 -19.72 -14.60 -15.01
C GLN A 223 -19.22 -13.19 -14.68
N ASN A 224 -20.02 -12.15 -14.96
CA ASN A 224 -19.84 -10.71 -14.71
C ASN A 224 -18.39 -10.19 -14.57
N MET A 225 -17.91 -9.46 -15.57
CA MET A 225 -16.56 -8.92 -15.61
C MET A 225 -16.27 -7.97 -14.45
N LEU A 226 -15.15 -8.17 -13.74
CA LEU A 226 -14.57 -7.16 -12.87
C LEU A 226 -13.75 -6.17 -13.70
N TYR A 227 -13.69 -4.94 -13.21
CA TYR A 227 -12.81 -3.94 -13.80
C TYR A 227 -11.35 -4.40 -13.67
N ALA A 228 -10.76 -4.75 -14.80
CA ALA A 228 -9.33 -5.05 -14.90
C ALA A 228 -8.63 -3.81 -15.48
N ALA A 229 -7.65 -3.27 -14.77
CA ALA A 229 -6.82 -2.18 -15.25
C ALA A 229 -5.34 -2.58 -15.15
N ASP A 230 -4.56 -2.13 -16.10
CA ASP A 230 -3.10 -2.27 -16.10
C ASP A 230 -2.49 -1.22 -15.15
N LYS A 231 -2.91 -1.27 -13.88
CA LYS A 231 -2.50 -0.33 -12.83
C LYS A 231 -2.27 -1.10 -11.51
N PRO A 232 -1.27 -0.69 -10.70
CA PRO A 232 -1.09 -1.25 -9.36
C PRO A 232 -2.38 -1.20 -8.53
N PHE A 233 -2.68 -2.28 -7.80
CA PHE A 233 -3.85 -2.41 -6.93
C PHE A 233 -5.20 -2.20 -7.63
N ALA A 234 -5.37 -2.74 -8.84
CA ALA A 234 -6.65 -2.71 -9.54
C ALA A 234 -7.76 -3.39 -8.71
N THR A 235 -7.42 -4.47 -8.01
CA THR A 235 -8.29 -5.19 -7.06
C THR A 235 -7.80 -4.95 -5.64
N LEU A 236 -8.63 -4.37 -4.78
CA LEU A 236 -8.38 -4.19 -3.36
C LEU A 236 -9.28 -5.10 -2.50
N ASP A 237 -10.55 -5.16 -2.85
CA ASP A 237 -11.52 -6.01 -2.17
C ASP A 237 -11.50 -7.42 -2.77
N SER A 238 -11.41 -8.46 -1.93
CA SER A 238 -11.45 -9.85 -2.41
C SER A 238 -12.82 -10.15 -3.01
N VAL A 239 -12.83 -10.68 -4.22
CA VAL A 239 -14.05 -11.09 -4.90
C VAL A 239 -14.02 -12.58 -5.16
N THR A 240 -15.06 -13.28 -4.71
CA THR A 240 -15.18 -14.73 -4.89
C THR A 240 -16.23 -15.05 -5.97
N ARG A 241 -15.90 -15.91 -6.91
CA ARG A 241 -16.80 -16.41 -7.94
C ARG A 241 -16.89 -17.93 -7.92
N LYS A 242 -18.09 -18.42 -8.17
CA LYS A 242 -18.33 -19.85 -8.32
C LYS A 242 -18.23 -20.22 -9.79
N ASN A 243 -17.37 -21.18 -10.10
CA ASN A 243 -17.30 -21.78 -11.43
C ASN A 243 -17.66 -23.26 -11.36
N SER A 244 -18.47 -23.71 -12.30
CA SER A 244 -18.85 -25.13 -12.45
C SER A 244 -18.11 -25.66 -13.66
N ILE A 245 -17.08 -26.47 -13.44
CA ILE A 245 -16.37 -27.15 -14.50
C ILE A 245 -17.09 -28.50 -14.75
N PRO A 246 -17.40 -28.88 -15.99
CA PRO A 246 -17.93 -30.18 -16.28
C PRO A 246 -17.06 -31.27 -15.66
N ASP A 247 -17.67 -32.27 -15.04
CA ASP A 247 -17.02 -33.42 -14.37
C ASP A 247 -16.20 -33.09 -13.09
N LEU A 248 -16.13 -31.83 -12.67
CA LEU A 248 -15.49 -31.42 -11.42
C LEU A 248 -16.50 -30.80 -10.45
N LYS A 249 -16.20 -30.90 -9.15
CA LYS A 249 -16.97 -30.21 -8.11
C LYS A 249 -16.91 -28.69 -8.37
N SER A 250 -17.91 -27.97 -7.91
CA SER A 250 -17.93 -26.53 -8.05
C SER A 250 -16.72 -25.90 -7.32
N ILE A 251 -15.95 -25.09 -8.05
CA ILE A 251 -14.76 -24.41 -7.56
C ILE A 251 -15.11 -22.94 -7.32
N LEU A 252 -14.65 -22.40 -6.19
CA LEU A 252 -14.73 -20.99 -5.86
C LEU A 252 -13.37 -20.35 -6.16
N PHE A 253 -13.31 -19.44 -7.12
CA PHE A 253 -12.13 -18.62 -7.36
C PHE A 253 -12.23 -17.32 -6.57
N SER A 254 -11.15 -16.94 -5.91
CA SER A 254 -11.05 -15.67 -5.17
C SER A 254 -9.92 -14.82 -5.76
N ASP A 255 -10.25 -13.64 -6.29
CA ASP A 255 -9.26 -12.62 -6.65
C ASP A 255 -8.87 -11.83 -5.41
N THR A 256 -7.59 -11.57 -5.25
CA THR A 256 -7.05 -10.92 -4.05
C THR A 256 -6.20 -9.68 -4.39
N VAL A 257 -5.88 -8.91 -3.37
CA VAL A 257 -4.98 -7.75 -3.49
C VAL A 257 -3.64 -8.17 -4.08
N GLY A 258 -3.14 -7.40 -5.03
CA GLY A 258 -1.78 -7.60 -5.55
C GLY A 258 -0.72 -7.24 -4.51
N PHE A 259 0.30 -8.07 -4.41
CA PHE A 259 1.46 -7.79 -3.56
C PHE A 259 2.40 -6.80 -4.25
N ILE A 260 3.10 -6.01 -3.46
CA ILE A 260 4.12 -5.06 -3.89
C ILE A 260 5.27 -5.09 -2.91
N SER A 261 6.46 -4.72 -3.35
CA SER A 261 7.61 -4.58 -2.46
C SER A 261 7.37 -3.49 -1.40
N ASP A 262 7.95 -3.69 -0.23
CA ASP A 262 7.88 -2.74 0.89
C ASP A 262 6.45 -2.33 1.27
N LEU A 263 5.51 -3.30 1.29
CA LEU A 263 4.17 -3.06 1.82
C LEU A 263 4.26 -2.57 3.27
N PRO A 264 3.64 -1.43 3.59
CA PRO A 264 3.62 -0.94 4.97
C PRO A 264 3.02 -1.96 5.93
N THR A 265 3.69 -2.23 7.06
CA THR A 265 3.20 -3.18 8.10
C THR A 265 1.81 -2.83 8.60
N GLN A 266 1.49 -1.54 8.68
CA GLN A 266 0.15 -1.06 9.07
C GLN A 266 -0.93 -1.53 8.08
N LEU A 267 -0.60 -1.61 6.77
CA LEU A 267 -1.50 -2.17 5.77
C LEU A 267 -1.65 -3.67 5.95
N ILE A 268 -0.55 -4.41 6.11
CA ILE A 268 -0.58 -5.86 6.33
C ILE A 268 -1.47 -6.18 7.52
N GLU A 269 -1.29 -5.49 8.66
CA GLU A 269 -2.11 -5.67 9.86
C GLU A 269 -3.59 -5.33 9.63
N SER A 270 -3.87 -4.23 8.92
CA SER A 270 -5.25 -3.79 8.67
C SER A 270 -5.98 -4.70 7.69
N PHE A 271 -5.27 -5.27 6.72
CA PHE A 271 -5.81 -6.21 5.72
C PHE A 271 -5.73 -7.67 6.15
N LYS A 272 -5.21 -7.97 7.35
CA LYS A 272 -5.08 -9.33 7.86
C LYS A 272 -6.39 -10.12 7.72
N ALA A 273 -7.53 -9.50 8.04
CA ALA A 273 -8.85 -10.13 7.90
C ALA A 273 -9.24 -10.44 6.43
N THR A 274 -8.73 -9.68 5.45
CA THR A 274 -8.93 -9.98 4.02
C THR A 274 -7.92 -11.03 3.54
N LEU A 275 -6.69 -10.97 4.06
CA LEU A 275 -5.66 -11.97 3.80
C LEU A 275 -5.99 -13.30 4.51
N ASP A 276 -6.73 -13.29 5.61
CA ASP A 276 -7.25 -14.49 6.26
C ASP A 276 -8.24 -15.27 5.36
N ASP A 277 -8.86 -14.60 4.36
CA ASP A 277 -9.63 -15.31 3.33
C ASP A 277 -8.73 -16.30 2.55
N LEU A 278 -7.42 -16.02 2.40
CA LEU A 278 -6.44 -16.91 1.80
C LEU A 278 -6.21 -18.19 2.63
N ARG A 279 -6.30 -18.12 3.96
CA ARG A 279 -6.14 -19.28 4.87
C ARG A 279 -7.18 -20.38 4.64
N THR A 280 -8.24 -20.07 3.91
CA THR A 280 -9.30 -21.02 3.58
C THR A 280 -9.23 -21.57 2.19
N ALA A 281 -8.27 -21.11 1.42
CA ALA A 281 -8.02 -21.66 0.11
C ALA A 281 -7.48 -23.09 0.26
N ASP A 282 -7.96 -23.97 -0.61
CA ASP A 282 -7.42 -25.32 -0.76
C ASP A 282 -6.21 -25.31 -1.69
N LEU A 283 -6.06 -24.23 -2.49
CA LEU A 283 -4.96 -24.01 -3.42
C LEU A 283 -4.69 -22.51 -3.59
N LEU A 284 -3.42 -22.10 -3.57
CA LEU A 284 -2.98 -20.79 -4.00
C LEU A 284 -2.51 -20.86 -5.45
N LEU A 285 -3.14 -20.09 -6.33
CA LEU A 285 -2.71 -19.93 -7.71
C LEU A 285 -1.81 -18.71 -7.82
N HIS A 286 -0.49 -18.94 -7.85
CA HIS A 286 0.50 -17.88 -7.93
C HIS A 286 0.70 -17.43 -9.38
N VAL A 287 0.06 -16.32 -9.75
CA VAL A 287 0.16 -15.72 -11.08
C VAL A 287 1.43 -14.88 -11.19
N VAL A 288 2.29 -15.24 -12.16
CA VAL A 288 3.60 -14.64 -12.38
C VAL A 288 3.67 -14.05 -13.77
N ASP A 289 3.97 -12.77 -13.88
CA ASP A 289 4.27 -12.10 -15.15
C ASP A 289 5.72 -12.45 -15.57
N ILE A 290 5.87 -13.38 -16.52
CA ILE A 290 7.18 -13.82 -16.98
C ILE A 290 7.81 -12.88 -18.02
N SER A 291 7.05 -11.92 -18.55
CA SER A 291 7.58 -10.88 -19.43
C SER A 291 8.41 -9.82 -18.68
N ASP A 292 8.25 -9.77 -17.34
CA ASP A 292 9.00 -8.86 -16.49
C ASP A 292 10.42 -9.40 -16.23
N LYS A 293 11.44 -8.59 -16.48
CA LYS A 293 12.85 -8.97 -16.29
C LYS A 293 13.17 -9.40 -14.86
N ASP A 294 12.48 -8.82 -13.88
CA ASP A 294 12.69 -9.11 -12.44
C ASP A 294 11.62 -10.07 -11.87
N TYR A 295 10.96 -10.85 -12.72
CA TYR A 295 9.92 -11.78 -12.25
C TYR A 295 10.42 -12.72 -11.14
N ARG A 296 11.69 -13.14 -11.20
CA ARG A 296 12.30 -14.02 -10.17
C ARG A 296 12.38 -13.36 -8.80
N PHE A 297 12.69 -12.06 -8.76
CA PHE A 297 12.69 -11.27 -7.56
C PHE A 297 11.25 -11.13 -7.02
N LYS A 298 10.31 -10.76 -7.89
CA LYS A 298 8.89 -10.63 -7.54
C LYS A 298 8.29 -11.93 -7.01
N VAL A 299 8.68 -13.08 -7.57
CA VAL A 299 8.30 -14.40 -7.05
C VAL A 299 8.82 -14.60 -5.62
N LYS A 300 10.09 -14.28 -5.35
CA LYS A 300 10.66 -14.40 -4.01
C LYS A 300 9.93 -13.53 -2.98
N GLU A 301 9.61 -12.27 -3.34
CA GLU A 301 8.86 -11.35 -2.47
C GLU A 301 7.45 -11.87 -2.14
N VAL A 302 6.74 -12.42 -3.14
CA VAL A 302 5.43 -13.05 -2.93
C VAL A 302 5.54 -14.25 -2.00
N MET A 303 6.53 -15.13 -2.22
CA MET A 303 6.74 -16.32 -1.38
C MET A 303 7.09 -15.95 0.06
N LYS A 304 7.94 -14.93 0.24
CA LYS A 304 8.28 -14.39 1.56
C LYS A 304 7.04 -13.88 2.30
N LEU A 305 6.17 -13.14 1.61
CA LEU A 305 4.94 -12.64 2.22
C LEU A 305 3.95 -13.77 2.54
N ILE A 306 3.84 -14.80 1.70
CA ILE A 306 3.04 -16.01 1.97
C ILE A 306 3.53 -16.69 3.27
N ASP A 307 4.84 -16.77 3.47
CA ASP A 307 5.45 -17.32 4.67
C ASP A 307 5.18 -16.45 5.90
N GLU A 308 5.37 -15.12 5.80
CA GLU A 308 5.07 -14.17 6.87
C GLU A 308 3.58 -14.19 7.30
N LEU A 309 2.67 -14.51 6.37
CA LEU A 309 1.25 -14.68 6.64
C LEU A 309 0.89 -16.05 7.21
N GLY A 310 1.86 -16.99 7.28
CA GLY A 310 1.64 -18.35 7.76
C GLY A 310 0.72 -19.16 6.83
N LEU A 311 0.92 -19.02 5.51
CA LEU A 311 0.15 -19.70 4.46
C LEU A 311 0.95 -20.77 3.73
N SER A 312 2.17 -21.08 4.20
CA SER A 312 3.10 -22.00 3.54
C SER A 312 2.61 -23.46 3.51
N ASP A 313 1.64 -23.82 4.37
CA ASP A 313 1.04 -25.16 4.40
C ASP A 313 0.02 -25.39 3.26
N ILE A 314 -0.42 -24.31 2.57
CA ILE A 314 -1.38 -24.40 1.49
C ILE A 314 -0.64 -24.73 0.19
N PRO A 315 -1.08 -25.73 -0.59
CA PRO A 315 -0.48 -26.05 -1.89
C PRO A 315 -0.44 -24.82 -2.80
N ILE A 316 0.70 -24.61 -3.49
CA ILE A 316 0.89 -23.49 -4.40
C ILE A 316 1.10 -24.01 -5.80
N LEU A 317 0.27 -23.57 -6.74
CA LEU A 317 0.45 -23.79 -8.16
C LEU A 317 0.88 -22.50 -8.83
N ARG A 318 2.01 -22.53 -9.54
CA ARG A 318 2.50 -21.36 -10.26
C ARG A 318 1.93 -21.33 -11.68
N GLU A 319 1.37 -20.18 -12.06
CA GLU A 319 0.89 -19.87 -13.40
C GLU A 319 1.75 -18.79 -14.03
N ASN A 320 2.36 -19.10 -15.17
CA ASN A 320 3.19 -18.17 -15.91
C ASN A 320 2.32 -17.40 -16.92
N ASN A 321 2.07 -16.13 -16.61
CA ASN A 321 1.23 -15.26 -17.41
C ASN A 321 2.05 -14.35 -18.33
N LYS A 322 1.42 -13.75 -19.34
CA LYS A 322 2.01 -12.86 -20.34
C LYS A 322 3.18 -13.49 -21.14
N SER A 323 3.11 -14.80 -21.39
CA SER A 323 4.11 -15.52 -22.18
C SER A 323 4.21 -15.04 -23.61
N ASP A 324 3.17 -14.37 -24.13
CA ASP A 324 3.13 -13.71 -25.44
C ASP A 324 4.02 -12.47 -25.52
N LYS A 325 4.45 -11.93 -24.38
CA LYS A 325 5.34 -10.75 -24.26
C LYS A 325 6.74 -11.09 -23.72
N ALA A 326 6.99 -12.36 -23.41
CA ALA A 326 8.22 -12.83 -22.80
C ALA A 326 9.36 -13.08 -23.83
#